data_837f033d44bd7ac71d0385bc281d1c42
#
_entry.id   837f033d44bd7ac71d0385bc281d1c42
#
_cell.length_a   1.000
_cell.length_b   1.000
_cell.length_c   1.000
_cell.angle_alpha   90.00
_cell.angle_beta   90.00
_cell.angle_gamma   90.00
#
_symmetry.space_group_name_H-M   'P 1'
#
loop_
_entity.id
_entity.type
_entity.pdbx_description
1 polymer ?
#
loop_
_entity_poly.entity_id
_entity_poly.type
_entity_poly.pdbx_seq_one_letter_code
_entity_poly.pdbx_strand_id
1 'polypeptide(L)'
;MHPDFVILGRLVVAALLAAGLGWERERAGKSAGLRTHMLVGIAAALYTGLAEVATTEIGAGHSDPVRAVQAVAMGIGFLGGGMIFVNRSSDRVQGLTTAASIWATAAMGIAAGLGHFRLAVGATVLLAIVLHVLVRFDRSER
;
A
#
# COMPACT_ATOMS: atom_id res chain seq x y z
N MET A 1 -0.48 -26.90 7.78
CA MET A 1 -1.28 -25.73 8.24
C MET A 1 -2.14 -25.32 7.05
N HIS A 2 -3.46 -25.16 7.24
CA HIS A 2 -4.36 -24.81 6.13
C HIS A 2 -3.89 -23.49 5.48
N PRO A 3 -3.87 -23.37 4.15
CA PRO A 3 -3.37 -22.18 3.45
C PRO A 3 -4.03 -20.89 3.92
N ASP A 4 -5.31 -20.95 4.30
CA ASP A 4 -6.05 -19.78 4.78
C ASP A 4 -5.44 -19.16 6.05
N PHE A 5 -4.96 -19.97 7.00
CA PHE A 5 -4.32 -19.45 8.20
C PHE A 5 -3.00 -18.73 7.90
N VAL A 6 -2.28 -19.20 6.88
CA VAL A 6 -1.06 -18.53 6.43
C VAL A 6 -1.39 -17.16 5.83
N ILE A 7 -2.42 -17.12 4.97
CA ILE A 7 -2.87 -15.88 4.35
C ILE A 7 -3.36 -14.91 5.43
N LEU A 8 -4.20 -15.36 6.38
CA LEU A 8 -4.67 -14.50 7.47
C LEU A 8 -3.51 -13.90 8.26
N GLY A 9 -2.47 -14.66 8.55
CA GLY A 9 -1.26 -14.15 9.19
C GLY A 9 -0.57 -13.05 8.36
N ARG A 10 -0.48 -13.26 7.02
CA ARG A 10 0.08 -12.27 6.09
C ARG A 10 -0.75 -10.98 6.04
N LEU A 11 -2.10 -11.09 6.10
CA LEU A 11 -2.99 -9.93 6.16
C LEU A 11 -2.79 -9.12 7.44
N VAL A 12 -2.61 -9.80 8.59
CA VAL A 12 -2.32 -9.12 9.85
C VAL A 12 -0.99 -8.36 9.77
N VAL A 13 0.04 -8.96 9.22
CA VAL A 13 1.34 -8.28 9.00
C VAL A 13 1.17 -7.07 8.09
N ALA A 14 0.48 -7.22 6.96
CA ALA A 14 0.20 -6.10 6.05
C ALA A 14 -0.57 -4.97 6.74
N ALA A 15 -1.58 -5.31 7.55
CA ALA A 15 -2.36 -4.34 8.32
C ALA A 15 -1.49 -3.55 9.31
N LEU A 16 -0.61 -4.22 10.06
CA LEU A 16 0.26 -3.59 11.05
C LEU A 16 1.29 -2.65 10.40
N LEU A 17 1.91 -3.09 9.30
CA LEU A 17 2.86 -2.26 8.56
C LEU A 17 2.17 -1.03 7.94
N ALA A 18 1.00 -1.23 7.33
CA ALA A 18 0.18 -0.15 6.78
C ALA A 18 -0.33 0.81 7.87
N ALA A 19 -0.64 0.29 9.07
CA ALA A 19 -1.05 1.12 10.19
C ALA A 19 0.05 2.10 10.61
N GLY A 20 1.32 1.68 10.59
CA GLY A 20 2.45 2.56 10.88
C GLY A 20 2.53 3.76 9.92
N LEU A 21 2.37 3.51 8.62
CA LEU A 21 2.35 4.56 7.60
C LEU A 21 1.10 5.44 7.72
N GLY A 22 -0.08 4.81 7.87
CA GLY A 22 -1.35 5.52 7.96
C GLY A 22 -1.47 6.39 9.22
N TRP A 23 -0.91 5.95 10.33
CA TRP A 23 -0.85 6.73 11.58
C TRP A 23 -0.08 8.04 11.40
N GLU A 24 1.07 7.98 10.75
CA GLU A 24 1.86 9.16 10.43
C GLU A 24 1.06 10.13 9.54
N ARG A 25 0.41 9.60 8.50
CA ARG A 25 -0.42 10.38 7.58
C ARG A 25 -1.62 11.04 8.27
N GLU A 26 -2.30 10.33 9.16
CA GLU A 26 -3.42 10.86 9.93
C GLU A 26 -2.97 11.98 10.87
N ARG A 27 -1.86 11.80 11.58
CA ARG A 27 -1.26 12.85 12.42
C ARG A 27 -0.81 14.09 11.63
N ALA A 28 -0.37 13.89 10.40
CA ALA A 28 0.00 14.97 9.49
C ALA A 28 -1.23 15.65 8.82
N GLY A 29 -2.47 15.28 9.18
CA GLY A 29 -3.70 15.86 8.64
C GLY A 29 -3.91 15.57 7.15
N LYS A 30 -3.41 14.45 6.63
CA LYS A 30 -3.56 14.08 5.23
C LYS A 30 -4.89 13.36 4.98
N SER A 31 -5.42 13.47 3.77
CA SER A 31 -6.74 12.92 3.39
C SER A 31 -6.81 11.40 3.48
N ALA A 32 -5.71 10.68 3.23
CA ALA A 32 -5.61 9.24 3.49
C ALA A 32 -4.86 9.02 4.81
N GLY A 33 -5.59 8.60 5.84
CA GLY A 33 -5.07 8.31 7.17
C GLY A 33 -4.95 6.81 7.44
N LEU A 34 -5.04 6.45 8.73
CA LEU A 34 -4.86 5.10 9.25
C LEU A 34 -5.74 4.07 8.55
N ARG A 35 -7.05 4.31 8.50
CA ARG A 35 -8.02 3.37 7.92
C ARG A 35 -7.74 3.10 6.44
N THR A 36 -7.47 4.14 5.67
CA THR A 36 -7.22 4.03 4.22
C THR A 36 -5.98 3.18 3.95
N HIS A 37 -4.86 3.45 4.65
CA HIS A 37 -3.64 2.69 4.47
C HIS A 37 -3.81 1.23 4.88
N MET A 38 -4.46 0.95 6.02
CA MET A 38 -4.73 -0.43 6.46
C MET A 38 -5.58 -1.19 5.44
N LEU A 39 -6.68 -0.60 4.95
CA LEU A 39 -7.53 -1.24 3.95
C LEU A 39 -6.78 -1.52 2.65
N VAL A 40 -5.97 -0.59 2.17
CA VAL A 40 -5.14 -0.77 0.97
C VAL A 40 -4.12 -1.90 1.16
N GLY A 41 -3.40 -1.91 2.29
CA GLY A 41 -2.42 -2.94 2.59
C GLY A 41 -3.03 -4.34 2.70
N ILE A 42 -4.16 -4.46 3.44
CA ILE A 42 -4.90 -5.72 3.58
C ILE A 42 -5.41 -6.22 2.23
N ALA A 43 -6.07 -5.34 1.44
CA ALA A 43 -6.61 -5.73 0.14
C ALA A 43 -5.51 -6.19 -0.82
N ALA A 44 -4.40 -5.47 -0.90
CA ALA A 44 -3.28 -5.86 -1.74
C ALA A 44 -2.67 -7.21 -1.33
N ALA A 45 -2.53 -7.46 -0.03
CA ALA A 45 -2.05 -8.73 0.50
C ALA A 45 -3.04 -9.88 0.23
N LEU A 46 -4.36 -9.62 0.34
CA LEU A 46 -5.39 -10.61 0.07
C LEU A 46 -5.42 -11.00 -1.41
N TYR A 47 -5.39 -10.04 -2.33
CA TYR A 47 -5.37 -10.32 -3.76
C TYR A 47 -4.17 -11.19 -4.17
N THR A 48 -2.99 -10.91 -3.63
CA THR A 48 -1.79 -11.70 -3.95
C THR A 48 -1.78 -13.07 -3.27
N GLY A 49 -2.29 -13.16 -2.04
CA GLY A 49 -2.47 -14.44 -1.36
C GLY A 49 -3.48 -15.35 -2.06
N LEU A 50 -4.61 -14.80 -2.52
CA LEU A 50 -5.60 -15.56 -3.30
C LEU A 50 -5.04 -16.02 -4.66
N ALA A 51 -4.22 -15.19 -5.32
CA ALA A 51 -3.58 -15.58 -6.56
C ALA A 51 -2.59 -16.75 -6.35
N GLU A 52 -1.88 -16.79 -5.22
CA GLU A 52 -1.01 -17.91 -4.85
C GLU A 52 -1.80 -19.20 -4.66
N VAL A 53 -2.94 -19.16 -3.95
CA VAL A 53 -3.83 -20.31 -3.76
C VAL A 53 -4.40 -20.77 -5.10
N ALA A 54 -4.90 -19.88 -5.91
CA ALA A 54 -5.45 -20.20 -7.23
C ALA A 54 -4.40 -20.89 -8.13
N THR A 55 -3.13 -20.46 -8.04
CA THR A 55 -2.03 -21.09 -8.80
C THR A 55 -1.78 -22.52 -8.34
N THR A 56 -1.90 -22.80 -7.04
CA THR A 56 -1.70 -24.17 -6.51
C THR A 56 -2.88 -25.09 -6.79
N GLU A 57 -4.11 -24.57 -6.78
CA GLU A 57 -5.33 -25.37 -6.98
C GLU A 57 -5.64 -25.63 -8.45
N ILE A 58 -5.44 -24.64 -9.34
CA ILE A 58 -5.81 -24.71 -10.76
C ILE A 58 -4.63 -25.22 -11.62
N GLY A 59 -3.41 -25.14 -11.10
CA GLY A 59 -2.18 -25.50 -11.79
C GLY A 59 -1.47 -24.28 -12.41
N ALA A 60 -0.13 -24.35 -12.39
CA ALA A 60 0.76 -23.23 -12.76
C ALA A 60 0.62 -22.72 -14.21
N GLY A 61 -0.06 -23.47 -15.09
CA GLY A 61 -0.29 -23.05 -16.48
C GLY A 61 -1.48 -22.11 -16.68
N HIS A 62 -2.34 -21.92 -15.68
CA HIS A 62 -3.60 -21.18 -15.81
C HIS A 62 -3.68 -19.93 -14.95
N SER A 63 -2.80 -19.75 -13.97
CA SER A 63 -2.78 -18.56 -13.13
C SER A 63 -1.35 -17.99 -13.03
N ASP A 64 -1.25 -16.68 -13.19
CA ASP A 64 0.00 -15.94 -13.13
C ASP A 64 -0.07 -14.93 -11.97
N PRO A 65 0.69 -15.12 -10.88
CA PRO A 65 0.72 -14.19 -9.76
C PRO A 65 1.10 -12.75 -10.16
N VAL A 66 1.86 -12.58 -11.23
CA VAL A 66 2.23 -11.27 -11.77
C VAL A 66 1.00 -10.50 -12.24
N ARG A 67 0.00 -11.19 -12.78
CA ARG A 67 -1.28 -10.56 -13.18
C ARG A 67 -2.05 -9.99 -11.99
N ALA A 68 -1.99 -10.65 -10.83
CA ALA A 68 -2.60 -10.12 -9.61
C ALA A 68 -1.88 -8.85 -9.14
N VAL A 69 -0.55 -8.83 -9.20
CA VAL A 69 0.25 -7.63 -8.92
C VAL A 69 -0.11 -6.49 -9.87
N GLN A 70 -0.22 -6.76 -11.16
CA GLN A 70 -0.63 -5.78 -12.16
C GLN A 70 -2.04 -5.24 -11.90
N ALA A 71 -3.00 -6.12 -11.58
CA ALA A 71 -4.37 -5.73 -11.27
C ALA A 71 -4.45 -4.82 -10.04
N VAL A 72 -3.71 -5.13 -8.98
CA VAL A 72 -3.62 -4.27 -7.79
C VAL A 72 -3.00 -2.92 -8.15
N ALA A 73 -1.89 -2.90 -8.89
CA ALA A 73 -1.22 -1.66 -9.29
C ALA A 73 -2.13 -0.77 -10.15
N MET A 74 -2.92 -1.34 -11.05
CA MET A 74 -3.91 -0.61 -11.86
C MET A 74 -5.07 -0.08 -10.99
N GLY A 75 -5.61 -0.92 -10.11
CA GLY A 75 -6.74 -0.54 -9.25
C GLY A 75 -6.39 0.59 -8.29
N ILE A 76 -5.22 0.51 -7.66
CA ILE A 76 -4.77 1.57 -6.75
C ILE A 76 -4.43 2.87 -7.50
N GLY A 77 -4.06 2.78 -8.78
CA GLY A 77 -3.87 3.94 -9.65
C GLY A 77 -5.15 4.77 -9.80
N PHE A 78 -6.31 4.11 -9.90
CA PHE A 78 -7.61 4.79 -9.93
C PHE A 78 -7.90 5.54 -8.63
N LEU A 79 -7.70 4.90 -7.47
CA LEU A 79 -7.87 5.56 -6.17
C LEU A 79 -6.88 6.72 -6.00
N GLY A 80 -5.63 6.52 -6.38
CA GLY A 80 -4.59 7.56 -6.34
C GLY A 80 -4.94 8.76 -7.21
N GLY A 81 -5.42 8.51 -8.44
CA GLY A 81 -5.88 9.58 -9.33
C GLY A 81 -7.04 10.38 -8.75
N GLY A 82 -7.99 9.69 -8.09
CA GLY A 82 -9.12 10.35 -7.40
C GLY A 82 -8.73 11.24 -6.23
N MET A 83 -7.50 11.11 -5.70
CA MET A 83 -6.99 11.92 -4.59
C MET A 83 -6.23 13.17 -5.03
N ILE A 84 -5.91 13.28 -6.31
CA ILE A 84 -5.17 14.43 -6.87
C ILE A 84 -6.18 15.44 -7.39
N PHE A 85 -6.12 16.65 -6.89
CA PHE A 85 -7.02 17.74 -7.30
C PHE A 85 -6.30 19.08 -7.35
N VAL A 86 -6.83 19.99 -8.17
CA VAL A 86 -6.34 21.37 -8.25
C VAL A 86 -7.14 22.23 -7.28
N ASN A 87 -6.46 22.88 -6.37
CA ASN A 87 -7.08 23.88 -5.50
C ASN A 87 -7.27 25.18 -6.29
N ARG A 88 -8.51 25.49 -6.66
CA ARG A 88 -8.86 26.66 -7.50
C ARG A 88 -8.49 28.01 -6.87
N SER A 89 -8.37 28.09 -5.55
CA SER A 89 -8.02 29.34 -4.86
C SER A 89 -6.52 29.62 -4.85
N SER A 90 -5.67 28.57 -4.97
CA SER A 90 -4.21 28.71 -4.91
C SER A 90 -3.48 28.26 -6.19
N ASP A 91 -4.22 27.78 -7.18
CA ASP A 91 -3.72 27.19 -8.44
C ASP A 91 -2.64 26.10 -8.20
N ARG A 92 -2.74 25.39 -7.07
CA ARG A 92 -1.79 24.35 -6.68
C ARG A 92 -2.40 22.96 -6.76
N VAL A 93 -1.65 22.02 -7.31
CA VAL A 93 -1.99 20.60 -7.29
C VAL A 93 -1.79 20.06 -5.89
N GLN A 94 -2.82 19.43 -5.33
CA GLN A 94 -2.81 18.81 -4.02
C GLN A 94 -3.04 17.29 -4.13
N GLY A 95 -2.66 16.55 -3.09
CA GLY A 95 -2.90 15.11 -3.01
C GLY A 95 -1.82 14.21 -3.62
N LEU A 96 -0.83 14.74 -4.35
CA LEU A 96 0.22 13.95 -5.01
C LEU A 96 0.95 13.01 -4.03
N THR A 97 1.45 13.53 -2.91
CA THR A 97 2.15 12.72 -1.91
C THR A 97 1.22 11.69 -1.26
N THR A 98 -0.05 12.06 -1.04
CA THR A 98 -1.05 11.13 -0.48
C THR A 98 -1.35 10.00 -1.47
N ALA A 99 -1.55 10.31 -2.75
CA ALA A 99 -1.73 9.32 -3.80
C ALA A 99 -0.51 8.37 -3.90
N ALA A 100 0.70 8.93 -3.90
CA ALA A 100 1.94 8.15 -3.90
C ALA A 100 2.06 7.25 -2.65
N SER A 101 1.65 7.74 -1.46
CA SER A 101 1.73 6.95 -0.22
C SER A 101 0.80 5.74 -0.22
N ILE A 102 -0.43 5.85 -0.71
CA ILE A 102 -1.34 4.71 -0.82
C ILE A 102 -0.89 3.71 -1.90
N TRP A 103 -0.32 4.21 -3.01
CA TRP A 103 0.25 3.35 -4.06
C TRP A 103 1.42 2.52 -3.53
N ALA A 104 2.33 3.16 -2.78
CA ALA A 104 3.46 2.49 -2.14
C ALA A 104 3.01 1.52 -1.03
N THR A 105 1.93 1.84 -0.28
CA THR A 105 1.32 0.94 0.70
C THR A 105 0.76 -0.32 0.04
N ALA A 106 0.17 -0.21 -1.16
CA ALA A 106 -0.27 -1.38 -1.90
C ALA A 106 0.91 -2.28 -2.30
N ALA A 107 2.02 -1.71 -2.76
CA ALA A 107 3.23 -2.46 -3.09
C ALA A 107 3.80 -3.20 -1.86
N MET A 108 3.83 -2.55 -0.69
CA MET A 108 4.21 -3.17 0.58
C MET A 108 3.23 -4.30 0.95
N GLY A 109 1.92 -4.09 0.79
CA GLY A 109 0.89 -5.11 1.01
C GLY A 109 1.08 -6.33 0.10
N ILE A 110 1.40 -6.15 -1.18
CA ILE A 110 1.76 -7.21 -2.12
C ILE A 110 2.94 -8.03 -1.57
N ALA A 111 4.01 -7.37 -1.14
CA ALA A 111 5.18 -8.05 -0.60
C ALA A 111 4.84 -8.89 0.64
N ALA A 112 4.01 -8.36 1.54
CA ALA A 112 3.53 -9.09 2.71
C ALA A 112 2.63 -10.28 2.32
N GLY A 113 1.73 -10.09 1.36
CA GLY A 113 0.82 -11.12 0.84
C GLY A 113 1.56 -12.29 0.18
N LEU A 114 2.67 -12.02 -0.50
CA LEU A 114 3.58 -13.03 -1.06
C LEU A 114 4.53 -13.65 -0.02
N GLY A 115 4.45 -13.25 1.26
CA GLY A 115 5.31 -13.76 2.33
C GLY A 115 6.73 -13.15 2.38
N HIS A 116 7.01 -12.13 1.58
CA HIS A 116 8.29 -11.43 1.56
C HIS A 116 8.38 -10.39 2.70
N PHE A 117 8.28 -10.83 3.96
CA PHE A 117 8.18 -9.96 5.13
C PHE A 117 9.38 -9.03 5.30
N ARG A 118 10.61 -9.50 5.02
CA ARG A 118 11.81 -8.66 5.11
C ARG A 118 11.74 -7.49 4.15
N LEU A 119 11.26 -7.75 2.93
CA LEU A 119 11.06 -6.71 1.93
C LEU A 119 9.93 -5.75 2.33
N ALA A 120 8.81 -6.27 2.82
CA ALA A 120 7.69 -5.47 3.28
C ALA A 120 8.09 -4.53 4.43
N VAL A 121 8.82 -5.05 5.44
CA VAL A 121 9.33 -4.23 6.56
C VAL A 121 10.33 -3.19 6.07
N GLY A 122 11.31 -3.58 5.25
CA GLY A 122 12.31 -2.65 4.69
C GLY A 122 11.65 -1.53 3.87
N ALA A 123 10.67 -1.87 3.02
CA ALA A 123 9.90 -0.89 2.27
C ALA A 123 9.13 0.06 3.19
N THR A 124 8.47 -0.47 4.24
CA THR A 124 7.75 0.36 5.22
C THR A 124 8.67 1.35 5.91
N VAL A 125 9.86 0.92 6.34
CA VAL A 125 10.86 1.81 6.96
C VAL A 125 11.30 2.91 5.99
N LEU A 126 11.62 2.56 4.75
CA LEU A 126 12.00 3.54 3.72
C LEU A 126 10.87 4.53 3.45
N LEU A 127 9.63 4.06 3.31
CA LEU A 127 8.47 4.92 3.11
C LEU A 127 8.24 5.86 4.29
N ALA A 128 8.36 5.36 5.52
CA ALA A 128 8.23 6.18 6.72
C ALA A 128 9.32 7.27 6.78
N ILE A 129 10.57 6.94 6.42
CA ILE A 129 11.67 7.91 6.35
C ILE A 129 11.33 8.98 5.30
N VAL A 130 10.94 8.61 4.09
CA VAL A 130 10.60 9.56 3.02
C VAL A 130 9.45 10.48 3.45
N LEU A 131 8.38 9.90 4.01
CA LEU A 131 7.21 10.64 4.41
C LEU A 131 7.46 11.59 5.60
N HIS A 132 8.36 11.23 6.52
CA HIS A 132 8.64 12.00 7.72
C HIS A 132 9.79 13.01 7.54
N VAL A 133 10.90 12.58 6.95
CA VAL A 133 12.13 13.37 6.88
C VAL A 133 12.00 14.46 5.81
N LEU A 134 11.49 14.13 4.61
CA LEU A 134 11.42 15.11 3.52
C LEU A 134 10.42 16.24 3.78
N VAL A 135 9.37 16.01 4.58
CA VAL A 135 8.45 17.07 5.00
C VAL A 135 9.15 18.16 5.83
N ARG A 136 10.20 17.80 6.60
CA ARG A 136 10.96 18.80 7.39
C ARG A 136 11.81 19.72 6.52
N PHE A 137 12.35 19.21 5.43
CA PHE A 137 13.12 20.03 4.47
C PHE A 137 12.23 21.00 3.69
N ASP A 138 11.04 20.56 3.26
CA ASP A 138 10.08 21.43 2.53
C ASP A 138 9.51 22.58 3.39
N ARG A 139 9.50 22.45 4.70
CA ARG A 139 9.09 23.51 5.63
C ARG A 139 10.19 24.53 5.93
N SER A 140 11.43 24.24 5.62
CA SER A 140 12.57 25.15 5.86
C SER A 140 12.73 26.22 4.77
N GLU A 141 12.04 26.06 3.65
CA GLU A 141 12.12 27.01 2.52
C GLU A 141 10.90 27.93 2.39
N ARG A 142 10.00 27.91 3.37
CA ARG A 142 8.83 28.79 3.46
C ARG A 142 8.91 29.67 4.71
#